data_d9ba7315507331c1d84ff4219d1b1599
#
_entry.id   d9ba7315507331c1d84ff4219d1b1599
#
_cell.length_a   1.000
_cell.length_b   1.000
_cell.length_c   1.000
_cell.angle_alpha   90.00
_cell.angle_beta   90.00
_cell.angle_gamma   90.00
#
_symmetry.space_group_name_H-M   'P 1'
#
loop_
_entity.id
_entity.type
_entity.pdbx_description
1 polymer ?
#
loop_
_entity_poly.entity_id
_entity_poly.type
_entity_poly.pdbx_seq_one_letter_code
_entity_poly.pdbx_strand_id
1 'polypeptide(L)'
;MNFYIKPTFYAALVIFSLSSCKEEKTAESGHEEHNETASAENGGEHQEGNAGLESKKLHLSQQKFEAMELKVDSLPTKSLTGLVEANGQLEVPPQNEAAITAIIGANVTSIKVIEGDKVSRGSVVGYLSHPDLVKLQTDYTSAYNRMNFLEKEYNRQKRLYEAEVASGRKFQETESDYNSMKGMVNGLESQLQLLRLNLDQLRNGKVYNQVPVVSPINGYVEKVNIKVGQFVQQQTEMFEIVNTEHIHADLMVYEKDVSKVKEGQTVEFNIESLPESDLSAKIYSVGKTFEQNPKAVHVHAEIENREGNLFPGMYLTAKIATSKNKVTALPEEAVITEDGEPYIFTAKNVTENDEEEWALSPLKVVTGQADDGWIEIKLLQPLGKGQMVVWNKAYYLISEMKKGETEHGH
;
A
#
# COMPACT_ATOMS: atom_id res chain seq x y z
N MET A 1 39.19 -15.07 -54.92
CA MET A 1 38.56 -16.38 -55.01
C MET A 1 37.40 -16.36 -54.01
N ASN A 2 36.20 -16.09 -54.57
CA ASN A 2 34.98 -15.92 -53.77
C ASN A 2 34.36 -17.26 -53.43
N PHE A 3 34.07 -17.51 -52.19
CA PHE A 3 33.12 -18.58 -51.78
C PHE A 3 31.96 -17.93 -51.01
N TYR A 4 30.84 -17.86 -51.72
CA TYR A 4 29.52 -17.61 -51.12
C TYR A 4 28.96 -18.89 -50.54
N ILE A 5 28.59 -18.93 -49.24
CA ILE A 5 27.79 -20.00 -48.65
C ILE A 5 26.45 -19.36 -48.27
N LYS A 6 25.38 -19.84 -48.92
CA LYS A 6 23.97 -19.53 -48.60
C LYS A 6 23.53 -20.34 -47.39
N PRO A 7 22.76 -19.76 -46.43
CA PRO A 7 22.03 -20.57 -45.46
C PRO A 7 20.69 -21.05 -46.04
N THR A 8 20.47 -22.35 -45.97
CA THR A 8 19.20 -23.00 -46.23
C THR A 8 18.27 -22.91 -45.04
N PHE A 9 17.11 -22.29 -45.27
CA PHE A 9 15.98 -22.29 -44.31
C PHE A 9 15.33 -23.67 -44.28
N TYR A 10 15.28 -24.31 -43.11
CA TYR A 10 14.38 -25.42 -42.81
C TYR A 10 13.17 -24.87 -42.04
N ALA A 11 12.02 -24.84 -42.74
CA ALA A 11 10.74 -24.57 -42.12
C ALA A 11 10.19 -25.94 -41.62
N ALA A 12 10.12 -26.11 -40.31
CA ALA A 12 9.42 -27.23 -39.70
C ALA A 12 7.95 -26.83 -39.45
N LEU A 13 7.08 -27.44 -40.27
CA LEU A 13 5.63 -27.34 -40.17
C LEU A 13 5.16 -28.29 -39.04
N VAL A 14 4.73 -27.75 -37.88
CA VAL A 14 4.07 -28.55 -36.85
C VAL A 14 2.56 -28.49 -37.07
N ILE A 15 2.01 -29.60 -37.49
CA ILE A 15 0.56 -29.86 -37.66
C ILE A 15 0.01 -30.19 -36.26
N PHE A 16 -0.83 -29.32 -35.71
CA PHE A 16 -1.60 -29.57 -34.50
C PHE A 16 -2.96 -30.20 -34.92
N SER A 17 -3.13 -31.47 -34.65
CA SER A 17 -4.40 -32.17 -34.84
C SER A 17 -5.36 -31.89 -33.70
N LEU A 18 -6.46 -31.23 -34.02
CA LEU A 18 -7.61 -31.04 -33.12
C LEU A 18 -8.41 -32.36 -33.09
N SER A 19 -8.43 -33.02 -31.95
CA SER A 19 -9.37 -34.11 -31.65
C SER A 19 -10.63 -33.50 -31.03
N SER A 20 -11.70 -33.48 -31.81
CA SER A 20 -13.06 -33.17 -31.36
C SER A 20 -13.65 -34.43 -30.71
N CYS A 21 -13.97 -34.34 -29.39
CA CYS A 21 -14.86 -35.35 -28.79
C CYS A 21 -16.29 -34.84 -28.88
N LYS A 22 -17.10 -35.66 -29.54
CA LYS A 22 -18.51 -35.51 -29.79
C LYS A 22 -19.26 -36.19 -28.64
N GLU A 23 -20.10 -35.44 -27.97
CA GLU A 23 -20.98 -35.93 -26.91
C GLU A 23 -22.26 -36.47 -27.53
N GLU A 24 -22.58 -37.69 -27.20
CA GLU A 24 -23.70 -38.47 -27.72
C GLU A 24 -24.92 -38.26 -26.85
N LYS A 25 -26.02 -37.80 -27.44
CA LYS A 25 -27.35 -37.74 -26.84
C LYS A 25 -27.97 -39.11 -26.83
N THR A 26 -28.45 -39.60 -25.71
CA THR A 26 -29.50 -40.61 -25.66
C THR A 26 -30.82 -39.98 -25.23
N ALA A 27 -31.80 -40.26 -26.03
CA ALA A 27 -33.19 -39.83 -25.93
C ALA A 27 -34.07 -40.94 -25.35
N GLU A 28 -35.32 -40.51 -25.02
CA GLU A 28 -36.56 -41.29 -24.91
C GLU A 28 -36.87 -41.87 -23.55
N SER A 29 -38.06 -41.70 -22.98
CA SER A 29 -39.45 -41.74 -23.46
C SER A 29 -40.32 -41.06 -22.41
N GLY A 30 -41.38 -40.34 -22.62
CA GLY A 30 -42.61 -40.57 -23.36
C GLY A 30 -43.77 -40.84 -22.45
N HIS A 31 -44.91 -40.20 -22.69
CA HIS A 31 -46.26 -40.41 -22.18
C HIS A 31 -46.67 -39.63 -20.92
N GLU A 32 -47.83 -39.06 -20.75
CA GLU A 32 -49.01 -38.77 -21.66
C GLU A 32 -49.83 -37.70 -20.92
N GLU A 33 -50.56 -36.91 -21.68
CA GLU A 33 -51.64 -36.03 -21.24
C GLU A 33 -52.78 -36.78 -20.56
N HIS A 34 -53.24 -36.28 -19.41
CA HIS A 34 -54.65 -36.41 -19.09
C HIS A 34 -55.23 -35.11 -18.52
N ASN A 35 -56.09 -34.58 -19.35
CA ASN A 35 -56.97 -33.47 -19.03
C ASN A 35 -58.27 -34.08 -18.43
N GLU A 36 -58.59 -33.69 -17.19
CA GLU A 36 -59.96 -33.82 -16.71
C GLU A 36 -60.33 -32.65 -15.79
N THR A 37 -61.37 -32.03 -16.22
CA THR A 37 -62.13 -30.95 -15.57
C THR A 37 -62.95 -31.45 -14.37
N ALA A 38 -63.08 -30.55 -13.43
CA ALA A 38 -64.26 -30.18 -12.62
C ALA A 38 -64.18 -30.40 -11.12
N SER A 39 -64.40 -29.38 -10.49
CA SER A 39 -65.37 -29.07 -9.41
C SER A 39 -64.75 -28.33 -8.23
N ALA A 40 -65.35 -27.20 -8.01
CA ALA A 40 -65.15 -26.29 -6.90
C ALA A 40 -65.44 -26.98 -5.54
N GLU A 41 -64.51 -26.80 -4.58
CA GLU A 41 -64.91 -26.70 -3.17
C GLU A 41 -64.06 -25.67 -2.47
N ASN A 42 -64.77 -24.86 -1.73
CA ASN A 42 -64.35 -23.66 -1.02
C ASN A 42 -63.59 -24.07 0.23
N GLY A 43 -62.30 -23.73 0.28
CA GLY A 43 -61.43 -23.87 1.44
C GLY A 43 -60.63 -22.61 1.59
N GLY A 44 -61.06 -21.72 2.47
CA GLY A 44 -60.36 -20.50 2.80
C GLY A 44 -59.01 -20.84 3.46
N GLU A 45 -57.95 -20.74 2.68
CA GLU A 45 -56.61 -20.62 3.25
C GLU A 45 -56.44 -19.17 3.69
N HIS A 46 -56.40 -19.00 5.01
CA HIS A 46 -55.84 -17.78 5.61
C HIS A 46 -54.38 -17.65 5.17
N GLN A 47 -54.12 -16.83 4.17
CA GLN A 47 -52.82 -16.21 4.03
C GLN A 47 -52.62 -15.33 5.27
N GLU A 48 -51.92 -15.84 6.26
CA GLU A 48 -51.21 -15.02 7.25
C GLU A 48 -50.18 -14.21 6.47
N GLY A 49 -50.61 -13.05 5.97
CA GLY A 49 -49.70 -12.04 5.47
C GLY A 49 -48.74 -11.68 6.57
N ASN A 50 -47.46 -11.92 6.34
CA ASN A 50 -46.38 -11.43 7.17
C ASN A 50 -46.46 -9.89 7.18
N ALA A 51 -47.34 -9.32 8.00
CA ALA A 51 -47.44 -7.90 8.25
C ALA A 51 -46.15 -7.48 8.94
N GLY A 52 -45.25 -6.87 8.18
CA GLY A 52 -43.94 -6.41 8.66
C GLY A 52 -44.05 -5.60 9.95
N LEU A 53 -43.00 -5.54 10.71
CA LEU A 53 -42.91 -4.87 12.01
C LEU A 53 -43.51 -3.43 11.96
N GLU A 54 -43.47 -2.76 10.83
CA GLU A 54 -43.98 -1.39 10.59
C GLU A 54 -45.50 -1.22 10.80
N SER A 55 -46.27 -2.29 10.75
CA SER A 55 -47.73 -2.23 10.96
C SER A 55 -48.13 -2.32 12.44
N LYS A 56 -47.20 -2.62 13.32
CA LYS A 56 -47.44 -2.85 14.73
C LYS A 56 -47.25 -1.57 15.55
N LYS A 57 -48.17 -1.34 16.50
CA LYS A 57 -48.08 -0.21 17.42
C LYS A 57 -48.01 -0.77 18.85
N LEU A 58 -47.13 -0.20 19.66
CA LEU A 58 -47.06 -0.49 21.09
C LEU A 58 -47.68 0.68 21.85
N HIS A 59 -48.72 0.41 22.64
CA HIS A 59 -49.31 1.38 23.55
C HIS A 59 -48.76 1.18 24.95
N LEU A 60 -48.21 2.24 25.52
CA LEU A 60 -47.68 2.23 26.88
C LEU A 60 -48.40 3.30 27.71
N SER A 61 -48.93 2.89 28.88
CA SER A 61 -49.41 3.88 29.86
C SER A 61 -48.28 4.79 30.30
N GLN A 62 -48.62 6.01 30.74
CA GLN A 62 -47.63 6.97 31.25
C GLN A 62 -46.76 6.38 32.36
N GLN A 63 -47.35 5.62 33.27
CA GLN A 63 -46.59 4.95 34.35
C GLN A 63 -45.58 3.91 33.83
N LYS A 64 -45.95 3.13 32.83
CA LYS A 64 -45.04 2.12 32.23
C LYS A 64 -43.91 2.80 31.43
N PHE A 65 -44.25 3.87 30.74
CA PHE A 65 -43.28 4.68 30.00
C PHE A 65 -42.22 5.27 30.96
N GLU A 66 -42.64 5.86 32.06
CA GLU A 66 -41.75 6.41 33.11
C GLU A 66 -40.94 5.30 33.82
N ALA A 67 -41.57 4.19 34.16
CA ALA A 67 -40.88 3.06 34.78
C ALA A 67 -39.77 2.46 33.88
N MET A 68 -39.97 2.52 32.58
CA MET A 68 -38.96 2.12 31.59
C MET A 68 -37.88 3.20 31.38
N GLU A 69 -38.02 4.39 31.98
CA GLU A 69 -37.11 5.52 31.80
C GLU A 69 -36.83 5.85 30.32
N LEU A 70 -37.87 5.77 29.49
CA LEU A 70 -37.76 6.09 28.06
C LEU A 70 -37.54 7.57 27.86
N LYS A 71 -36.63 7.90 26.97
CA LYS A 71 -36.36 9.29 26.56
C LYS A 71 -36.87 9.50 25.17
N VAL A 72 -37.68 10.52 24.96
CA VAL A 72 -38.19 10.92 23.65
C VAL A 72 -37.92 12.37 23.40
N ASP A 73 -37.47 12.67 22.19
CA ASP A 73 -37.22 14.04 21.72
C ASP A 73 -37.31 14.10 20.20
N SER A 74 -37.11 15.28 19.68
CA SER A 74 -36.95 15.50 18.23
C SER A 74 -35.70 14.79 17.71
N LEU A 75 -35.69 14.49 16.42
CA LEU A 75 -34.55 13.87 15.76
C LEU A 75 -33.41 14.92 15.60
N PRO A 76 -32.28 14.78 16.30
CA PRO A 76 -31.25 15.80 16.35
C PRO A 76 -30.33 15.76 15.15
N THR A 77 -29.67 16.88 14.88
CA THR A 77 -28.54 16.94 13.96
C THR A 77 -27.23 17.01 14.75
N LYS A 78 -26.33 16.10 14.50
CA LYS A 78 -25.02 16.02 15.18
C LYS A 78 -23.87 16.04 14.17
N SER A 79 -22.72 16.53 14.59
CA SER A 79 -21.50 16.45 13.77
C SER A 79 -20.80 15.15 14.10
N LEU A 80 -20.83 14.18 13.19
CA LEU A 80 -20.12 12.94 13.32
C LEU A 80 -18.85 12.96 12.46
N THR A 81 -17.77 12.38 12.98
CA THR A 81 -16.53 12.17 12.23
C THR A 81 -16.71 10.91 11.39
N GLY A 82 -16.61 11.05 10.08
CA GLY A 82 -16.59 9.87 9.21
C GLY A 82 -15.28 9.13 9.38
N LEU A 83 -15.33 7.81 9.34
CA LEU A 83 -14.16 6.94 9.33
C LEU A 83 -14.09 6.22 8.00
N VAL A 84 -12.89 6.10 7.45
CA VAL A 84 -12.56 5.24 6.32
C VAL A 84 -11.61 4.18 6.81
N GLU A 85 -12.02 2.92 6.73
CA GLU A 85 -11.15 1.79 7.03
C GLU A 85 -10.26 1.48 5.83
N ALA A 86 -8.99 1.26 6.10
CA ALA A 86 -7.99 0.91 5.11
C ALA A 86 -7.04 -0.16 5.68
N ASN A 87 -6.59 -1.04 4.83
CA ASN A 87 -5.51 -1.96 5.16
C ASN A 87 -4.22 -1.44 4.52
N GLY A 88 -3.09 -1.82 5.07
CA GLY A 88 -1.81 -1.39 4.54
C GLY A 88 -0.65 -2.14 5.14
N GLN A 89 0.53 -1.63 4.89
CA GLN A 89 1.77 -2.13 5.46
C GLN A 89 2.72 -0.98 5.79
N LEU A 90 3.67 -1.27 6.65
CA LEU A 90 4.76 -0.35 6.89
C LEU A 90 5.77 -0.45 5.76
N GLU A 91 6.14 0.67 5.18
CA GLU A 91 7.13 0.76 4.12
C GLU A 91 8.21 1.78 4.42
N VAL A 92 9.31 1.65 3.71
CA VAL A 92 10.39 2.64 3.71
C VAL A 92 10.33 3.37 2.37
N PRO A 93 10.46 4.71 2.36
CA PRO A 93 10.54 5.45 1.11
C PRO A 93 11.71 4.99 0.24
N PRO A 94 11.59 4.91 -1.10
CA PRO A 94 12.65 4.40 -1.99
C PRO A 94 14.00 5.10 -1.85
N GLN A 95 14.05 6.36 -1.39
CA GLN A 95 15.29 7.08 -1.12
C GLN A 95 16.03 6.57 0.13
N ASN A 96 15.37 5.77 0.95
CA ASN A 96 15.91 5.18 2.18
C ASN A 96 16.25 3.69 2.01
N GLU A 97 16.14 3.17 0.80
CA GLU A 97 16.59 1.84 0.40
C GLU A 97 17.75 1.94 -0.59
N ALA A 98 18.62 0.96 -0.58
CA ALA A 98 19.72 0.92 -1.53
C ALA A 98 20.10 -0.52 -1.88
N ALA A 99 20.01 -0.83 -3.16
CA ALA A 99 20.61 -2.03 -3.74
C ALA A 99 22.07 -1.76 -4.08
N ILE A 100 22.99 -2.54 -3.53
CA ILE A 100 24.43 -2.47 -3.83
C ILE A 100 24.71 -3.48 -4.92
N THR A 101 25.01 -2.96 -6.13
CA THR A 101 25.30 -3.78 -7.31
C THR A 101 26.79 -3.82 -7.63
N ALA A 102 27.23 -4.89 -8.30
CA ALA A 102 28.59 -5.03 -8.79
C ALA A 102 28.87 -4.02 -9.95
N ILE A 103 29.84 -3.13 -9.76
CA ILE A 103 30.26 -2.13 -10.78
C ILE A 103 31.03 -2.84 -11.91
N ILE A 104 31.74 -3.91 -11.60
CA ILE A 104 32.51 -4.74 -12.55
C ILE A 104 32.25 -6.21 -12.28
N GLY A 105 32.41 -7.05 -13.31
CA GLY A 105 32.44 -8.49 -13.11
C GLY A 105 33.68 -8.89 -12.28
N ALA A 106 33.46 -9.61 -11.16
CA ALA A 106 34.55 -9.96 -10.26
C ALA A 106 34.20 -11.14 -9.33
N ASN A 107 35.20 -11.74 -8.71
CA ASN A 107 35.01 -12.75 -7.66
C ASN A 107 34.84 -12.08 -6.30
N VAL A 108 33.88 -12.55 -5.52
CA VAL A 108 33.69 -12.16 -4.12
C VAL A 108 34.79 -12.77 -3.27
N THR A 109 35.67 -11.94 -2.70
CA THR A 109 36.76 -12.43 -1.87
C THR A 109 36.40 -12.50 -0.40
N SER A 110 35.57 -11.62 0.10
CA SER A 110 35.04 -11.66 1.45
C SER A 110 33.73 -10.88 1.58
N ILE A 111 32.92 -11.31 2.53
CA ILE A 111 31.70 -10.64 2.99
C ILE A 111 31.96 -10.23 4.44
N LYS A 112 31.65 -8.99 4.81
CA LYS A 112 31.96 -8.38 6.12
C LYS A 112 30.76 -8.20 7.01
N VAL A 113 29.58 -8.43 6.48
CA VAL A 113 28.29 -8.19 7.14
C VAL A 113 27.38 -9.40 6.97
N ILE A 114 26.41 -9.51 7.85
CA ILE A 114 25.29 -10.44 7.76
C ILE A 114 23.98 -9.67 7.78
N GLU A 115 22.89 -10.33 7.44
CA GLU A 115 21.54 -9.76 7.54
C GLU A 115 21.25 -9.34 8.99
N GLY A 116 20.66 -8.12 9.14
CA GLY A 116 20.44 -7.49 10.44
C GLY A 116 21.57 -6.59 10.94
N ASP A 117 22.76 -6.64 10.34
CA ASP A 117 23.87 -5.78 10.76
C ASP A 117 23.61 -4.31 10.45
N LYS A 118 23.92 -3.42 11.41
CA LYS A 118 23.91 -1.99 11.20
C LYS A 118 25.12 -1.52 10.44
N VAL A 119 24.90 -0.78 9.36
CA VAL A 119 25.96 -0.21 8.51
C VAL A 119 25.82 1.30 8.40
N SER A 120 26.95 1.99 8.25
CA SER A 120 26.99 3.42 7.98
C SER A 120 27.37 3.67 6.52
N ARG A 121 26.97 4.82 6.00
CA ARG A 121 27.38 5.25 4.66
C ARG A 121 28.91 5.23 4.51
N GLY A 122 29.40 4.52 3.50
CA GLY A 122 30.83 4.37 3.22
C GLY A 122 31.50 3.19 3.96
N SER A 123 30.81 2.49 4.88
CA SER A 123 31.35 1.30 5.52
C SER A 123 31.47 0.14 4.52
N VAL A 124 32.54 -0.66 4.67
CA VAL A 124 32.84 -1.77 3.75
C VAL A 124 31.98 -2.97 4.13
N VAL A 125 31.16 -3.45 3.19
CA VAL A 125 30.30 -4.63 3.34
C VAL A 125 30.90 -5.88 2.71
N GLY A 126 31.85 -5.72 1.79
CA GLY A 126 32.55 -6.85 1.14
C GLY A 126 33.73 -6.40 0.31
N TYR A 127 34.42 -7.37 -0.31
CA TYR A 127 35.53 -7.13 -1.22
C TYR A 127 35.35 -7.98 -2.48
N LEU A 128 35.71 -7.38 -3.62
CA LEU A 128 35.76 -8.02 -4.93
C LEU A 128 37.19 -8.05 -5.48
N SER A 129 37.51 -9.06 -6.27
CA SER A 129 38.81 -9.17 -6.97
C SER A 129 38.61 -9.68 -8.40
N HIS A 130 39.36 -9.08 -9.31
CA HIS A 130 39.43 -9.50 -10.73
C HIS A 130 40.82 -9.14 -11.30
N PRO A 131 41.42 -9.95 -12.20
CA PRO A 131 42.67 -9.61 -12.87
C PRO A 131 42.65 -8.25 -13.60
N ASP A 132 41.55 -7.87 -14.18
CA ASP A 132 41.39 -6.59 -14.87
C ASP A 132 41.55 -5.37 -13.97
N LEU A 133 41.33 -5.51 -12.65
CA LEU A 133 41.61 -4.46 -11.68
C LEU A 133 43.13 -4.14 -11.63
N VAL A 134 43.97 -5.15 -11.69
CA VAL A 134 45.44 -4.97 -11.70
C VAL A 134 45.84 -4.34 -13.02
N LYS A 135 45.29 -4.79 -14.14
CA LYS A 135 45.51 -4.22 -15.46
C LYS A 135 45.15 -2.73 -15.51
N LEU A 136 43.96 -2.35 -15.07
CA LEU A 136 43.49 -0.95 -15.04
C LEU A 136 44.43 -0.04 -14.23
N GLN A 137 44.92 -0.51 -13.08
CA GLN A 137 45.85 0.22 -12.24
C GLN A 137 47.25 0.37 -12.91
N THR A 138 47.72 -0.66 -13.62
CA THR A 138 48.98 -0.64 -14.35
C THR A 138 48.90 0.32 -15.53
N ASP A 139 47.81 0.29 -16.30
CA ASP A 139 47.52 1.20 -17.41
C ASP A 139 47.51 2.67 -16.95
N TYR A 140 46.83 2.93 -15.81
CA TYR A 140 46.84 4.25 -15.20
C TYR A 140 48.21 4.73 -14.79
N THR A 141 48.96 3.90 -14.04
CA THR A 141 50.28 4.30 -13.55
C THR A 141 51.26 4.57 -14.72
N SER A 142 51.17 3.76 -15.77
CA SER A 142 51.96 3.97 -17.01
C SER A 142 51.58 5.26 -17.71
N ALA A 143 50.28 5.49 -17.91
CA ALA A 143 49.79 6.73 -18.55
C ALA A 143 50.14 7.97 -17.73
N TYR A 144 50.02 7.92 -16.39
CA TYR A 144 50.36 9.01 -15.49
C TYR A 144 51.85 9.39 -15.59
N ASN A 145 52.73 8.38 -15.55
CA ASN A 145 54.18 8.63 -15.70
C ASN A 145 54.52 9.22 -17.09
N ARG A 146 53.87 8.72 -18.13
CA ARG A 146 54.01 9.26 -19.50
C ARG A 146 53.53 10.70 -19.59
N MET A 147 52.39 11.02 -19.01
CA MET A 147 51.84 12.37 -18.95
C MET A 147 52.81 13.33 -18.25
N ASN A 148 53.38 12.96 -17.11
CA ASN A 148 54.35 13.78 -16.39
C ASN A 148 55.61 14.03 -17.20
N PHE A 149 56.07 13.04 -18.00
CA PHE A 149 57.18 13.26 -18.92
C PHE A 149 56.80 14.28 -20.04
N LEU A 150 55.64 14.08 -20.65
CA LEU A 150 55.16 14.98 -21.71
C LEU A 150 54.89 16.40 -21.21
N GLU A 151 54.42 16.55 -19.96
CA GLU A 151 54.24 17.87 -19.34
C GLU A 151 55.57 18.65 -19.26
N LYS A 152 56.62 17.98 -18.81
CA LYS A 152 57.98 18.59 -18.75
C LYS A 152 58.45 18.94 -20.14
N GLU A 153 58.23 18.09 -21.12
CA GLU A 153 58.62 18.33 -22.53
C GLU A 153 57.80 19.49 -23.12
N TYR A 154 56.51 19.52 -22.91
CA TYR A 154 55.62 20.61 -23.33
C TYR A 154 56.09 21.95 -22.76
N ASN A 155 56.34 22.01 -21.45
CA ASN A 155 56.82 23.21 -20.78
C ASN A 155 58.21 23.67 -21.30
N ARG A 156 59.08 22.72 -21.68
CA ARG A 156 60.37 23.03 -22.32
C ARG A 156 60.16 23.59 -23.72
N GLN A 157 59.36 22.96 -24.58
CA GLN A 157 59.09 23.39 -25.95
C GLN A 157 58.36 24.73 -25.96
N LYS A 158 57.45 24.97 -25.03
CA LYS A 158 56.77 26.25 -24.89
C LYS A 158 57.74 27.40 -24.64
N ARG A 159 58.69 27.26 -23.71
CA ARG A 159 59.71 28.28 -23.43
C ARG A 159 60.64 28.51 -24.61
N LEU A 160 61.02 27.45 -25.33
CA LEU A 160 61.89 27.60 -26.55
C LEU A 160 61.14 28.29 -27.71
N TYR A 161 59.84 28.01 -27.83
CA TYR A 161 58.98 28.67 -28.82
C TYR A 161 58.82 30.18 -28.53
N GLU A 162 58.52 30.50 -27.26
CA GLU A 162 58.38 31.88 -26.76
C GLU A 162 59.70 32.66 -26.88
N ALA A 163 60.86 32.01 -26.83
CA ALA A 163 62.16 32.57 -27.08
C ALA A 163 62.59 32.60 -28.59
N GLU A 164 61.65 32.23 -29.48
CA GLU A 164 61.87 32.17 -30.96
C GLU A 164 62.96 31.17 -31.39
N VAL A 165 63.37 30.21 -30.57
CA VAL A 165 64.42 29.22 -30.82
C VAL A 165 63.85 27.91 -31.41
N ALA A 166 62.59 27.52 -31.08
CA ALA A 166 61.97 26.33 -31.60
C ALA A 166 60.90 26.58 -32.65
N SER A 167 60.68 25.59 -33.56
CA SER A 167 59.62 25.67 -34.54
C SER A 167 58.23 25.51 -33.92
N GLY A 168 57.25 26.33 -34.37
CA GLY A 168 55.88 26.25 -33.97
C GLY A 168 55.27 24.86 -34.16
N ARG A 169 55.70 24.14 -35.23
CA ARG A 169 55.24 22.76 -35.48
C ARG A 169 55.64 21.82 -34.33
N LYS A 170 56.85 21.88 -33.80
CA LYS A 170 57.32 21.02 -32.72
C LYS A 170 56.61 21.32 -31.41
N PHE A 171 56.35 22.60 -31.15
CA PHE A 171 55.54 23.00 -30.00
C PHE A 171 54.12 22.43 -30.08
N GLN A 172 53.41 22.61 -31.21
CA GLN A 172 52.07 22.13 -31.41
C GLN A 172 51.96 20.59 -31.32
N GLU A 173 52.94 19.85 -31.88
CA GLU A 173 53.02 18.38 -31.76
C GLU A 173 53.12 17.95 -30.28
N THR A 174 54.04 18.56 -29.53
CA THR A 174 54.23 18.22 -28.10
C THR A 174 53.01 18.59 -27.24
N GLU A 175 52.39 19.74 -27.58
CA GLU A 175 51.13 20.15 -26.92
C GLU A 175 50.00 19.16 -27.17
N SER A 176 49.84 18.70 -28.41
CA SER A 176 48.84 17.68 -28.76
C SER A 176 49.07 16.35 -28.03
N ASP A 177 50.32 15.87 -27.98
CA ASP A 177 50.70 14.65 -27.28
C ASP A 177 50.42 14.74 -25.78
N TYR A 178 50.77 15.89 -25.16
CA TYR A 178 50.50 16.11 -23.74
C TYR A 178 49.01 16.14 -23.44
N ASN A 179 48.23 16.88 -24.24
CA ASN A 179 46.78 16.99 -24.03
C ASN A 179 46.08 15.65 -24.25
N SER A 180 46.50 14.87 -25.25
CA SER A 180 45.95 13.52 -25.49
C SER A 180 46.23 12.59 -24.31
N MET A 181 47.44 12.57 -23.78
CA MET A 181 47.80 11.74 -22.63
C MET A 181 47.10 12.18 -21.35
N LYS A 182 46.94 13.50 -21.15
CA LYS A 182 46.15 14.05 -20.03
C LYS A 182 44.69 13.61 -20.09
N GLY A 183 44.07 13.61 -21.26
CA GLY A 183 42.74 13.10 -21.46
C GLY A 183 42.62 11.62 -21.09
N MET A 184 43.61 10.80 -21.49
CA MET A 184 43.64 9.37 -21.14
C MET A 184 43.78 9.15 -19.63
N VAL A 185 44.67 9.89 -18.96
CA VAL A 185 44.85 9.83 -17.49
C VAL A 185 43.57 10.19 -16.79
N ASN A 186 42.90 11.28 -17.17
CA ASN A 186 41.63 11.70 -16.56
C ASN A 186 40.54 10.61 -16.71
N GLY A 187 40.46 9.94 -17.85
CA GLY A 187 39.52 8.82 -18.05
C GLY A 187 39.79 7.64 -17.16
N LEU A 188 41.06 7.24 -17.01
CA LEU A 188 41.49 6.14 -16.11
C LEU A 188 41.29 6.51 -14.62
N GLU A 189 41.57 7.76 -14.25
CA GLU A 189 41.29 8.26 -12.88
C GLU A 189 39.81 8.16 -12.54
N SER A 190 38.93 8.56 -13.43
CA SER A 190 37.49 8.47 -13.24
C SER A 190 37.03 7.00 -13.01
N GLN A 191 37.57 6.05 -13.79
CA GLN A 191 37.28 4.64 -13.61
C GLN A 191 37.75 4.09 -12.25
N LEU A 192 38.98 4.46 -11.82
CA LEU A 192 39.55 4.04 -10.53
C LEU A 192 38.82 4.67 -9.34
N GLN A 193 38.34 5.92 -9.49
CA GLN A 193 37.53 6.59 -8.47
C GLN A 193 36.17 5.93 -8.28
N LEU A 194 35.53 5.44 -9.36
CA LEU A 194 34.29 4.64 -9.25
C LEU A 194 34.52 3.36 -8.42
N LEU A 195 35.72 2.78 -8.53
CA LEU A 195 36.13 1.62 -7.72
C LEU A 195 36.62 1.98 -6.31
N ARG A 196 36.55 3.26 -5.94
CA ARG A 196 36.98 3.82 -4.64
C ARG A 196 38.44 3.52 -4.27
N LEU A 197 39.31 3.46 -5.28
CA LEU A 197 40.74 3.29 -5.07
C LEU A 197 41.43 4.63 -4.79
N ASN A 198 42.42 4.62 -3.90
CA ASN A 198 43.19 5.81 -3.59
C ASN A 198 44.27 6.07 -4.68
N LEU A 199 44.08 7.11 -5.48
CA LEU A 199 44.95 7.45 -6.62
C LEU A 199 46.37 7.82 -6.17
N ASP A 200 46.55 8.50 -5.03
CA ASP A 200 47.88 8.88 -4.55
C ASP A 200 48.71 7.65 -4.14
N GLN A 201 48.09 6.66 -3.57
CA GLN A 201 48.77 5.41 -3.27
C GLN A 201 49.16 4.63 -4.54
N LEU A 202 48.31 4.67 -5.59
CA LEU A 202 48.62 4.09 -6.89
C LEU A 202 49.82 4.81 -7.55
N ARG A 203 49.84 6.15 -7.53
CA ARG A 203 50.97 6.95 -8.02
C ARG A 203 52.28 6.65 -7.30
N ASN A 204 52.20 6.25 -6.01
CA ASN A 204 53.34 5.83 -5.20
C ASN A 204 53.66 4.33 -5.34
N GLY A 205 53.07 3.64 -6.33
CA GLY A 205 53.38 2.25 -6.68
C GLY A 205 52.66 1.16 -5.89
N LYS A 206 51.66 1.52 -5.05
CA LYS A 206 50.81 0.51 -4.40
C LYS A 206 49.82 -0.04 -5.44
N VAL A 207 49.67 -1.39 -5.45
CA VAL A 207 48.67 -2.09 -6.27
C VAL A 207 47.66 -2.75 -5.34
N TYR A 208 46.40 -2.59 -5.66
CA TYR A 208 45.28 -3.20 -4.93
C TYR A 208 44.83 -4.47 -5.63
N ASN A 209 44.80 -5.58 -4.92
CA ASN A 209 44.36 -6.88 -5.43
C ASN A 209 42.85 -7.06 -5.29
N GLN A 210 42.21 -6.22 -4.49
CA GLN A 210 40.76 -6.24 -4.24
C GLN A 210 40.23 -4.82 -4.06
N VAL A 211 38.94 -4.65 -4.39
CA VAL A 211 38.23 -3.39 -4.23
C VAL A 211 37.13 -3.51 -3.19
N PRO A 212 36.91 -2.46 -2.39
CA PRO A 212 35.86 -2.48 -1.39
C PRO A 212 34.50 -2.28 -2.04
N VAL A 213 33.52 -3.03 -1.57
CA VAL A 213 32.08 -2.77 -1.78
C VAL A 213 31.61 -2.04 -0.53
N VAL A 214 30.98 -0.88 -0.71
CA VAL A 214 30.59 -0.02 0.42
C VAL A 214 29.11 0.32 0.39
N SER A 215 28.54 0.52 1.57
CA SER A 215 27.15 0.97 1.69
C SER A 215 27.02 2.43 1.22
N PRO A 216 26.04 2.75 0.34
CA PRO A 216 25.76 4.12 -0.07
C PRO A 216 24.96 4.93 0.97
N ILE A 217 24.28 4.27 1.92
CA ILE A 217 23.41 4.87 2.95
C ILE A 217 23.74 4.33 4.34
N ASN A 218 23.22 4.99 5.37
CA ASN A 218 23.12 4.44 6.72
C ASN A 218 21.90 3.51 6.78
N GLY A 219 21.96 2.43 7.52
CA GLY A 219 20.81 1.53 7.67
C GLY A 219 21.20 0.16 8.19
N TYR A 220 20.39 -0.81 7.85
CA TYR A 220 20.59 -2.22 8.20
C TYR A 220 20.70 -3.05 6.92
N VAL A 221 21.50 -4.11 6.97
CA VAL A 221 21.58 -5.08 5.88
C VAL A 221 20.29 -5.90 5.88
N GLU A 222 19.49 -5.74 4.83
CA GLU A 222 18.25 -6.49 4.66
C GLU A 222 18.52 -7.87 4.06
N LYS A 223 19.31 -7.90 2.95
CA LYS A 223 19.66 -9.16 2.27
C LYS A 223 21.11 -9.20 1.84
N VAL A 224 21.65 -10.42 1.82
CA VAL A 224 22.98 -10.75 1.27
C VAL A 224 22.79 -11.78 0.15
N ASN A 225 22.80 -11.31 -1.09
CA ASN A 225 22.48 -12.11 -2.29
C ASN A 225 23.69 -12.81 -2.91
N ILE A 226 24.84 -12.81 -2.24
CA ILE A 226 26.12 -13.35 -2.76
C ILE A 226 26.78 -14.30 -1.77
N LYS A 227 27.73 -15.10 -2.29
CA LYS A 227 28.57 -16.02 -1.49
C LYS A 227 30.06 -15.78 -1.76
N VAL A 228 30.90 -16.03 -0.76
CA VAL A 228 32.36 -15.97 -0.92
C VAL A 228 32.80 -16.98 -1.98
N GLY A 229 33.66 -16.54 -2.91
CA GLY A 229 34.11 -17.31 -4.06
C GLY A 229 33.23 -17.25 -5.29
N GLN A 230 32.02 -16.71 -5.18
CA GLN A 230 31.12 -16.53 -6.31
C GLN A 230 31.65 -15.48 -7.27
N PHE A 231 31.56 -15.74 -8.58
CA PHE A 231 31.72 -14.71 -9.59
C PHE A 231 30.41 -13.95 -9.79
N VAL A 232 30.44 -12.63 -9.61
CA VAL A 232 29.33 -11.73 -9.87
C VAL A 232 29.55 -10.99 -11.17
N GLN A 233 28.51 -10.88 -11.99
CA GLN A 233 28.54 -10.08 -13.21
C GLN A 233 28.27 -8.61 -12.87
N GLN A 234 28.60 -7.73 -13.80
CA GLN A 234 28.21 -6.31 -13.68
C GLN A 234 26.70 -6.19 -13.51
N GLN A 235 26.25 -5.29 -12.64
CA GLN A 235 24.85 -5.06 -12.25
C GLN A 235 24.21 -6.17 -11.40
N THR A 236 24.92 -7.24 -11.06
CA THR A 236 24.42 -8.21 -10.08
C THR A 236 24.22 -7.51 -8.74
N GLU A 237 23.02 -7.63 -8.20
CA GLU A 237 22.70 -7.15 -6.87
C GLU A 237 23.35 -8.02 -5.82
N MET A 238 24.13 -7.40 -4.93
CA MET A 238 24.93 -8.09 -3.93
C MET A 238 24.36 -7.95 -2.53
N PHE A 239 23.90 -6.76 -2.18
CA PHE A 239 23.35 -6.44 -0.87
C PHE A 239 22.17 -5.50 -1.02
N GLU A 240 21.19 -5.65 -0.15
CA GLU A 240 20.09 -4.70 0.05
C GLU A 240 20.28 -4.04 1.42
N ILE A 241 20.21 -2.72 1.47
CA ILE A 241 20.34 -1.92 2.70
C ILE A 241 19.07 -1.09 2.87
N VAL A 242 18.50 -1.14 4.06
CA VAL A 242 17.28 -0.39 4.40
C VAL A 242 17.55 0.56 5.57
N ASN A 243 17.14 1.82 5.45
CA ASN A 243 17.17 2.77 6.55
C ASN A 243 15.78 2.89 7.17
N THR A 244 15.62 2.31 8.34
CA THR A 244 14.34 2.27 9.07
C THR A 244 14.04 3.52 9.89
N GLU A 245 14.85 4.60 9.78
CA GLU A 245 14.59 5.87 10.48
C GLU A 245 13.34 6.61 9.97
N HIS A 246 12.90 6.31 8.75
CA HIS A 246 11.76 6.95 8.07
C HIS A 246 10.74 5.93 7.57
N ILE A 247 10.28 5.06 8.47
CA ILE A 247 9.16 4.15 8.16
C ILE A 247 7.87 4.96 8.13
N HIS A 248 7.03 4.72 7.15
CA HIS A 248 5.69 5.29 7.02
C HIS A 248 4.65 4.19 6.81
N ALA A 249 3.39 4.51 7.04
CA ALA A 249 2.28 3.62 6.71
C ALA A 249 1.88 3.86 5.26
N ASP A 250 1.88 2.81 4.45
CA ASP A 250 1.29 2.80 3.11
C ASP A 250 -0.05 2.09 3.17
N LEU A 251 -1.12 2.86 2.93
CA LEU A 251 -2.50 2.45 3.10
C LEU A 251 -3.18 2.31 1.74
N MET A 252 -3.92 1.22 1.57
CA MET A 252 -4.73 0.99 0.37
C MET A 252 -6.17 1.46 0.60
N VAL A 253 -6.53 2.59 0.00
CA VAL A 253 -7.88 3.15 0.08
C VAL A 253 -8.66 2.79 -1.18
N TYR A 254 -9.79 2.10 -1.00
CA TYR A 254 -10.64 1.67 -2.11
C TYR A 254 -11.33 2.83 -2.84
N GLU A 255 -11.61 2.66 -4.12
CA GLU A 255 -12.20 3.67 -5.01
C GLU A 255 -13.41 4.39 -4.41
N LYS A 256 -14.31 3.66 -3.74
CA LYS A 256 -15.53 4.21 -3.11
C LYS A 256 -15.25 5.28 -2.03
N ASP A 257 -14.07 5.23 -1.42
CA ASP A 257 -13.70 6.07 -0.27
C ASP A 257 -12.62 7.10 -0.57
N VAL A 258 -11.93 7.01 -1.71
CA VAL A 258 -10.83 7.92 -2.11
C VAL A 258 -11.23 9.39 -2.06
N SER A 259 -12.48 9.72 -2.46
CA SER A 259 -12.96 11.11 -2.45
C SER A 259 -13.05 11.74 -1.05
N LYS A 260 -13.08 10.93 0.00
CA LYS A 260 -13.17 11.33 1.40
C LYS A 260 -11.80 11.53 2.03
N VAL A 261 -10.73 10.98 1.43
CA VAL A 261 -9.37 10.97 1.97
C VAL A 261 -8.57 12.14 1.39
N LYS A 262 -7.87 12.86 2.28
CA LYS A 262 -7.08 14.06 1.94
C LYS A 262 -5.83 14.15 2.77
N GLU A 263 -4.83 14.85 2.24
CA GLU A 263 -3.63 15.21 2.98
C GLU A 263 -3.97 15.98 4.27
N GLY A 264 -3.22 15.71 5.32
CA GLY A 264 -3.38 16.33 6.64
C GLY A 264 -4.37 15.62 7.57
N GLN A 265 -5.09 14.61 7.12
CA GLN A 265 -5.97 13.83 7.98
C GLN A 265 -5.16 12.92 8.92
N THR A 266 -5.71 12.71 10.13
CA THR A 266 -5.16 11.78 11.12
C THR A 266 -5.61 10.36 10.81
N VAL A 267 -4.70 9.44 11.01
CA VAL A 267 -4.89 8.00 10.86
C VAL A 267 -4.56 7.35 12.19
N GLU A 268 -5.47 6.59 12.73
CA GLU A 268 -5.23 5.65 13.82
C GLU A 268 -5.05 4.26 13.21
N PHE A 269 -4.02 3.53 13.62
CA PHE A 269 -3.76 2.22 13.06
C PHE A 269 -3.22 1.24 14.09
N ASN A 270 -3.57 -0.02 13.88
CA ASN A 270 -3.13 -1.14 14.68
C ASN A 270 -2.29 -2.09 13.82
N ILE A 271 -1.22 -2.60 14.41
CA ILE A 271 -0.36 -3.64 13.82
C ILE A 271 -0.68 -4.95 14.51
N GLU A 272 -1.00 -6.00 13.75
CA GLU A 272 -1.39 -7.30 14.32
C GLU A 272 -0.35 -7.90 15.28
N SER A 273 0.94 -7.65 15.01
CA SER A 273 2.05 -8.11 15.84
C SER A 273 2.32 -7.23 17.07
N LEU A 274 1.64 -6.08 17.22
CA LEU A 274 1.80 -5.12 18.32
C LEU A 274 0.43 -4.63 18.82
N PRO A 275 -0.42 -5.51 19.40
CA PRO A 275 -1.83 -5.20 19.66
C PRO A 275 -2.07 -4.17 20.76
N GLU A 276 -1.08 -3.84 21.56
CA GLU A 276 -1.20 -2.86 22.67
C GLU A 276 -0.68 -1.45 22.29
N SER A 277 -0.31 -1.21 21.02
CA SER A 277 0.21 0.08 20.58
C SER A 277 -0.89 0.93 19.94
N ASP A 278 -1.19 2.08 20.55
CA ASP A 278 -2.01 3.14 19.94
C ASP A 278 -1.14 3.96 18.99
N LEU A 279 -1.02 3.50 17.75
CA LEU A 279 -0.21 4.17 16.75
C LEU A 279 -1.04 5.18 15.96
N SER A 280 -0.46 6.35 15.77
CA SER A 280 -1.07 7.41 14.97
C SER A 280 -0.13 7.88 13.86
N ALA A 281 -0.74 8.27 12.75
CA ALA A 281 -0.04 8.81 11.60
C ALA A 281 -0.81 9.97 10.99
N LYS A 282 -0.13 10.76 10.17
CA LYS A 282 -0.74 11.85 9.43
C LYS A 282 -0.51 11.67 7.94
N ILE A 283 -1.58 11.73 7.15
CA ILE A 283 -1.49 11.61 5.70
C ILE A 283 -0.70 12.79 5.13
N TYR A 284 0.39 12.49 4.44
CA TYR A 284 1.19 13.49 3.73
C TYR A 284 1.07 13.39 2.21
N SER A 285 0.59 12.26 1.69
CA SER A 285 0.41 12.08 0.25
C SER A 285 -0.75 11.13 -0.06
N VAL A 286 -1.53 11.47 -1.09
CA VAL A 286 -2.58 10.62 -1.65
C VAL A 286 -2.27 10.37 -3.11
N GLY A 287 -2.06 9.11 -3.48
CA GLY A 287 -1.79 8.68 -4.85
C GLY A 287 -2.83 9.17 -5.84
N LYS A 288 -2.45 9.29 -7.11
CA LYS A 288 -3.34 9.78 -8.18
C LYS A 288 -3.66 8.70 -9.22
N THR A 289 -3.19 7.49 -9.00
CA THR A 289 -3.40 6.35 -9.87
C THR A 289 -3.99 5.19 -9.08
N PHE A 290 -4.88 4.44 -9.70
CA PHE A 290 -5.46 3.25 -9.11
C PHE A 290 -4.63 2.01 -9.48
N GLU A 291 -4.36 1.18 -8.50
CA GLU A 291 -4.03 -0.21 -8.77
C GLU A 291 -5.26 -0.96 -9.27
N GLN A 292 -5.04 -2.04 -10.04
CA GLN A 292 -6.15 -2.75 -10.67
C GLN A 292 -6.70 -3.90 -9.80
N ASN A 293 -5.88 -4.49 -8.94
CA ASN A 293 -6.25 -5.63 -8.10
C ASN A 293 -5.59 -5.53 -6.71
N PRO A 294 -6.32 -5.04 -5.70
CA PRO A 294 -7.66 -4.46 -5.73
C PRO A 294 -7.68 -3.05 -6.32
N LYS A 295 -8.86 -2.55 -6.73
CA LYS A 295 -9.00 -1.18 -7.23
C LYS A 295 -8.91 -0.17 -6.07
N ALA A 296 -7.70 0.23 -5.75
CA ALA A 296 -7.35 1.08 -4.62
C ALA A 296 -6.28 2.11 -4.99
N VAL A 297 -6.12 3.10 -4.16
CA VAL A 297 -5.09 4.15 -4.26
C VAL A 297 -4.19 4.03 -3.04
N HIS A 298 -2.89 4.16 -3.24
CA HIS A 298 -1.92 4.27 -2.15
C HIS A 298 -2.02 5.62 -1.44
N VAL A 299 -2.07 5.58 -0.13
CA VAL A 299 -2.10 6.76 0.74
C VAL A 299 -0.98 6.63 1.76
N HIS A 300 -0.02 7.53 1.68
CA HIS A 300 1.14 7.51 2.57
C HIS A 300 0.91 8.39 3.78
N ALA A 301 1.11 7.82 4.97
CA ALA A 301 0.95 8.51 6.23
C ALA A 301 2.22 8.41 7.08
N GLU A 302 2.73 9.56 7.54
CA GLU A 302 3.89 9.62 8.41
C GLU A 302 3.49 9.32 9.86
N ILE A 303 4.22 8.41 10.51
CA ILE A 303 3.95 7.95 11.86
C ILE A 303 4.40 9.02 12.84
N GLU A 304 3.47 9.52 13.67
CA GLU A 304 3.73 10.59 14.65
C GLU A 304 4.36 10.05 15.94
N ASN A 305 3.85 8.94 16.46
CA ASN A 305 4.38 8.28 17.66
C ASN A 305 4.99 6.93 17.28
N ARG A 306 6.32 6.84 17.36
CA ARG A 306 7.08 5.62 17.04
C ARG A 306 7.29 4.80 18.31
N GLU A 307 6.23 4.15 18.78
CA GLU A 307 6.31 3.22 19.87
C GLU A 307 6.60 1.81 19.38
N GLY A 308 7.57 1.14 20.00
CA GLY A 308 7.97 -0.22 19.67
C GLY A 308 8.95 -0.34 18.50
N ASN A 309 9.29 -1.58 18.17
CA ASN A 309 10.15 -1.91 17.03
C ASN A 309 9.30 -2.07 15.77
N LEU A 310 9.25 -1.04 14.95
CA LEU A 310 8.57 -1.05 13.67
C LEU A 310 9.51 -1.57 12.58
N PHE A 311 9.05 -2.56 11.82
CA PHE A 311 9.80 -3.13 10.69
C PHE A 311 9.02 -2.95 9.39
N PRO A 312 9.69 -2.66 8.27
CA PRO A 312 9.07 -2.69 6.96
C PRO A 312 8.40 -4.04 6.70
N GLY A 313 7.27 -4.03 5.98
CA GLY A 313 6.49 -5.23 5.70
C GLY A 313 5.51 -5.67 6.79
N MET A 314 5.45 -4.99 7.95
CA MET A 314 4.41 -5.24 8.94
C MET A 314 3.05 -4.81 8.41
N TYR A 315 2.06 -5.71 8.46
CA TYR A 315 0.68 -5.42 8.09
C TYR A 315 -0.03 -4.63 9.17
N LEU A 316 -0.89 -3.71 8.75
CA LEU A 316 -1.67 -2.86 9.62
C LEU A 316 -3.11 -2.68 9.11
N THR A 317 -4.00 -2.41 10.05
CA THR A 317 -5.36 -1.93 9.79
C THR A 317 -5.49 -0.51 10.30
N ALA A 318 -6.04 0.37 9.48
CA ALA A 318 -6.09 1.80 9.75
C ALA A 318 -7.51 2.35 9.69
N LYS A 319 -7.78 3.36 10.50
CA LYS A 319 -8.98 4.19 10.49
C LYS A 319 -8.59 5.63 10.20
N ILE A 320 -8.97 6.11 9.04
CA ILE A 320 -8.70 7.48 8.59
C ILE A 320 -9.86 8.36 9.02
N ALA A 321 -9.59 9.35 9.86
CA ALA A 321 -10.58 10.33 10.26
C ALA A 321 -10.88 11.29 9.09
N THR A 322 -12.14 11.31 8.63
CA THR A 322 -12.59 12.20 7.56
C THR A 322 -13.24 13.46 8.11
N SER A 323 -13.75 14.31 7.23
CA SER A 323 -14.38 15.56 7.66
C SER A 323 -15.62 15.28 8.53
N LYS A 324 -15.80 16.12 9.56
CA LYS A 324 -17.02 16.15 10.36
C LYS A 324 -18.19 16.62 9.50
N ASN A 325 -19.20 15.78 9.38
CA ASN A 325 -20.42 16.11 8.67
C ASN A 325 -21.56 16.28 9.65
N LYS A 326 -22.38 17.32 9.41
CA LYS A 326 -23.63 17.47 10.15
C LYS A 326 -24.65 16.49 9.57
N VAL A 327 -24.98 15.48 10.34
CA VAL A 327 -25.93 14.43 9.95
C VAL A 327 -27.02 14.30 11.02
N THR A 328 -28.16 13.79 10.63
CA THR A 328 -29.19 13.37 11.56
C THR A 328 -28.71 12.09 12.24
N ALA A 329 -28.64 12.09 13.57
CA ALA A 329 -28.08 10.96 14.32
C ALA A 329 -28.88 10.68 15.59
N LEU A 330 -28.86 9.43 16.04
CA LEU A 330 -29.43 8.98 17.30
C LEU A 330 -28.36 8.24 18.11
N PRO A 331 -28.52 8.14 19.46
CA PRO A 331 -27.69 7.23 20.24
C PRO A 331 -27.84 5.79 19.70
N GLU A 332 -26.76 5.03 19.73
CA GLU A 332 -26.77 3.62 19.23
C GLU A 332 -27.84 2.77 19.93
N GLU A 333 -28.10 2.99 21.21
CA GLU A 333 -29.14 2.29 21.98
C GLU A 333 -30.59 2.60 21.55
N ALA A 334 -30.78 3.62 20.71
CA ALA A 334 -32.07 3.98 20.09
C ALA A 334 -32.34 3.21 18.80
N VAL A 335 -31.35 2.50 18.28
CA VAL A 335 -31.43 1.74 17.04
C VAL A 335 -31.38 0.25 17.33
N ILE A 336 -32.25 -0.52 16.71
CA ILE A 336 -32.28 -1.97 16.80
C ILE A 336 -32.29 -2.59 15.42
N THR A 337 -31.56 -3.67 15.26
CA THR A 337 -31.60 -4.48 14.03
C THR A 337 -32.46 -5.69 14.25
N GLU A 338 -33.50 -5.84 13.45
CA GLU A 338 -34.41 -6.98 13.47
C GLU A 338 -34.53 -7.53 12.04
N ASP A 339 -34.34 -8.84 11.89
CA ASP A 339 -34.31 -9.53 10.60
C ASP A 339 -33.34 -8.94 9.58
N GLY A 340 -32.22 -8.39 10.08
CA GLY A 340 -31.19 -7.75 9.25
C GLY A 340 -31.47 -6.31 8.83
N GLU A 341 -32.58 -5.73 9.29
CA GLU A 341 -33.01 -4.37 8.96
C GLU A 341 -32.98 -3.47 10.20
N PRO A 342 -32.45 -2.24 10.10
CA PRO A 342 -32.41 -1.30 11.21
C PRO A 342 -33.74 -0.55 11.41
N TYR A 343 -34.16 -0.46 12.66
CA TYR A 343 -35.38 0.25 13.09
C TYR A 343 -35.08 1.22 14.21
N ILE A 344 -35.85 2.31 14.23
CA ILE A 344 -35.99 3.24 15.36
C ILE A 344 -37.44 3.25 15.81
N PHE A 345 -37.76 3.80 16.96
CA PHE A 345 -39.13 3.98 17.40
C PHE A 345 -39.53 5.45 17.33
N THR A 346 -40.67 5.70 16.68
CA THR A 346 -41.38 6.98 16.79
C THR A 346 -42.33 6.93 17.97
N ALA A 347 -42.50 8.06 18.66
CA ALA A 347 -43.37 8.21 19.82
C ALA A 347 -44.34 9.35 19.62
N LYS A 348 -45.59 9.12 19.98
CA LYS A 348 -46.60 10.15 19.99
C LYS A 348 -47.44 10.00 21.24
N ASN A 349 -47.62 11.11 21.98
CA ASN A 349 -48.56 11.13 23.07
C ASN A 349 -50.01 11.18 22.52
N VAL A 350 -50.86 10.29 22.97
CA VAL A 350 -52.26 10.18 22.56
C VAL A 350 -53.11 10.08 23.84
N THR A 351 -54.30 10.68 23.81
CA THR A 351 -55.26 10.54 24.91
C THR A 351 -56.34 9.56 24.46
N GLU A 352 -56.43 8.45 25.14
CA GLU A 352 -57.45 7.42 24.91
C GLU A 352 -58.22 7.17 26.23
N ASN A 353 -59.53 7.22 26.19
CA ASN A 353 -60.40 7.04 27.39
C ASN A 353 -60.05 7.95 28.58
N ASP A 354 -59.70 9.20 28.36
CA ASP A 354 -59.26 10.20 29.36
C ASP A 354 -57.89 9.84 30.07
N GLU A 355 -57.16 8.85 29.58
CA GLU A 355 -55.82 8.53 30.04
C GLU A 355 -54.75 8.92 28.99
N GLU A 356 -53.64 9.46 29.46
CA GLU A 356 -52.50 9.77 28.60
C GLU A 356 -51.68 8.50 28.34
N GLU A 357 -51.53 8.16 27.04
CA GLU A 357 -50.74 7.01 26.61
C GLU A 357 -49.71 7.41 25.57
N TRP A 358 -48.62 6.64 25.50
CA TRP A 358 -47.61 6.74 24.47
C TRP A 358 -47.83 5.67 23.40
N ALA A 359 -48.17 6.13 22.19
CA ALA A 359 -48.21 5.26 21.01
C ALA A 359 -46.79 5.22 20.38
N LEU A 360 -46.14 4.08 20.44
CA LEU A 360 -44.82 3.83 19.88
C LEU A 360 -44.96 2.98 18.62
N SER A 361 -44.28 3.39 17.54
CA SER A 361 -44.29 2.64 16.27
C SER A 361 -42.89 2.46 15.74
N PRO A 362 -42.50 1.26 15.34
CA PRO A 362 -41.23 1.02 14.71
C PRO A 362 -41.21 1.67 13.33
N LEU A 363 -40.09 2.28 13.01
CA LEU A 363 -39.84 2.94 11.72
C LEU A 363 -38.52 2.41 11.15
N LYS A 364 -38.59 1.83 9.97
CA LYS A 364 -37.41 1.37 9.24
C LYS A 364 -36.57 2.55 8.80
N VAL A 365 -35.26 2.44 8.97
CA VAL A 365 -34.32 3.49 8.63
C VAL A 365 -33.12 2.91 7.89
N VAL A 366 -32.27 3.78 7.37
CA VAL A 366 -30.94 3.40 6.91
C VAL A 366 -29.92 4.00 7.87
N THR A 367 -29.05 3.17 8.43
CA THR A 367 -27.95 3.60 9.28
C THR A 367 -26.75 4.00 8.41
N GLY A 368 -25.98 4.98 8.90
CA GLY A 368 -24.75 5.46 8.29
C GLY A 368 -23.55 5.29 9.21
N GLN A 369 -22.72 6.33 9.26
CA GLN A 369 -21.53 6.34 10.11
C GLN A 369 -21.88 6.39 11.61
N ALA A 370 -21.08 5.70 12.43
CA ALA A 370 -21.16 5.76 13.88
C ALA A 370 -19.92 6.47 14.43
N ASP A 371 -20.11 7.29 15.49
CA ASP A 371 -19.06 8.05 16.15
C ASP A 371 -19.50 8.40 17.56
N ASP A 372 -18.66 8.12 18.57
CA ASP A 372 -18.87 8.47 19.97
C ASP A 372 -20.25 8.05 20.53
N GLY A 373 -20.69 6.82 20.23
CA GLY A 373 -21.97 6.25 20.69
C GLY A 373 -23.21 6.82 19.98
N TRP A 374 -23.03 7.52 18.86
CA TRP A 374 -24.09 8.02 18.00
C TRP A 374 -23.99 7.40 16.61
N ILE A 375 -25.15 7.15 16.00
CA ILE A 375 -25.22 6.57 14.65
C ILE A 375 -26.05 7.47 13.72
N GLU A 376 -25.55 7.71 12.52
CA GLU A 376 -26.26 8.45 11.48
C GLU A 376 -27.50 7.69 11.06
N ILE A 377 -28.63 8.41 10.97
CA ILE A 377 -29.94 7.90 10.57
C ILE A 377 -30.41 8.61 9.33
N LYS A 378 -30.81 7.85 8.32
CA LYS A 378 -31.53 8.34 7.14
C LYS A 378 -32.94 7.78 7.15
N LEU A 379 -33.92 8.67 7.29
CA LEU A 379 -35.32 8.31 7.23
C LEU A 379 -35.70 7.92 5.80
N LEU A 380 -36.39 6.79 5.64
CA LEU A 380 -36.98 6.37 4.36
C LEU A 380 -38.28 7.12 4.08
N GLN A 381 -38.94 7.59 5.14
CA GLN A 381 -40.18 8.39 5.08
C GLN A 381 -40.06 9.55 6.08
N PRO A 382 -40.64 10.73 5.77
CA PRO A 382 -40.61 11.85 6.69
C PRO A 382 -41.46 11.56 7.95
N LEU A 383 -40.97 12.03 9.10
CA LEU A 383 -41.74 11.95 10.35
C LEU A 383 -43.05 12.73 10.24
N GLY A 384 -44.11 12.19 10.79
CA GLY A 384 -45.41 12.87 10.90
C GLY A 384 -45.34 14.10 11.80
N LYS A 385 -46.26 15.04 11.61
CA LYS A 385 -46.30 16.23 12.47
C LYS A 385 -46.53 15.84 13.94
N GLY A 386 -45.63 16.32 14.83
CA GLY A 386 -45.69 16.08 16.27
C GLY A 386 -45.18 14.68 16.71
N GLN A 387 -44.61 13.90 15.82
CA GLN A 387 -43.91 12.67 16.20
C GLN A 387 -42.53 13.02 16.73
N MET A 388 -42.20 12.40 17.86
CA MET A 388 -40.88 12.38 18.45
C MET A 388 -40.22 11.04 18.20
N VAL A 389 -38.95 10.89 18.50
CA VAL A 389 -38.21 9.63 18.39
C VAL A 389 -37.72 9.20 19.77
N VAL A 390 -37.67 7.89 19.98
CA VAL A 390 -37.12 7.31 21.21
C VAL A 390 -35.59 7.30 21.10
N TRP A 391 -34.91 7.74 22.16
CA TRP A 391 -33.47 7.92 22.18
C TRP A 391 -32.71 6.80 22.90
N ASN A 392 -33.42 5.87 23.54
CA ASN A 392 -32.80 4.80 24.31
C ASN A 392 -33.66 3.54 24.31
N LYS A 393 -33.06 2.42 24.74
CA LYS A 393 -33.76 1.16 25.07
C LYS A 393 -34.62 0.57 23.94
N ALA A 394 -34.28 0.78 22.67
CA ALA A 394 -35.05 0.24 21.53
C ALA A 394 -35.18 -1.30 21.59
N TYR A 395 -34.19 -1.99 22.11
CA TYR A 395 -34.24 -3.45 22.31
C TYR A 395 -35.41 -3.91 23.23
N TYR A 396 -35.65 -3.16 24.31
CA TYR A 396 -36.75 -3.50 25.23
C TYR A 396 -38.11 -3.27 24.56
N LEU A 397 -38.25 -2.27 23.71
CA LEU A 397 -39.50 -1.98 22.99
C LEU A 397 -39.85 -3.10 22.01
N ILE A 398 -38.87 -3.60 21.22
CA ILE A 398 -39.11 -4.78 20.39
C ILE A 398 -39.47 -6.01 21.19
N SER A 399 -38.80 -6.22 22.31
CA SER A 399 -39.10 -7.37 23.19
C SER A 399 -40.52 -7.32 23.77
N GLU A 400 -41.00 -6.12 24.13
CA GLU A 400 -42.36 -5.93 24.65
C GLU A 400 -43.41 -6.09 23.55
N MET A 401 -43.14 -5.62 22.33
CA MET A 401 -44.01 -5.85 21.17
C MET A 401 -44.19 -7.35 20.88
N LYS A 402 -43.12 -8.14 20.96
CA LYS A 402 -43.16 -9.59 20.74
C LYS A 402 -43.90 -10.35 21.86
N LYS A 403 -43.83 -9.88 23.12
CA LYS A 403 -44.60 -10.48 24.22
C LYS A 403 -46.10 -10.33 24.05
N GLY A 404 -46.56 -9.16 23.59
CA GLY A 404 -48.00 -8.95 23.34
C GLY A 404 -48.58 -9.88 22.30
N GLU A 405 -47.81 -10.48 21.41
CA GLU A 405 -48.27 -11.48 20.43
C GLU A 405 -48.52 -12.85 21.04
N THR A 406 -47.75 -13.21 22.08
CA THR A 406 -47.94 -14.52 22.74
C THR A 406 -49.14 -14.57 23.70
N GLU A 407 -49.63 -13.41 24.15
CA GLU A 407 -50.79 -13.34 25.05
C GLU A 407 -52.15 -13.30 24.30
N HIS A 408 -52.17 -12.97 23.00
CA HIS A 408 -53.41 -12.97 22.19
C HIS A 408 -53.63 -14.25 21.37
N GLY A 409 -52.75 -15.25 21.52
CA GLY A 409 -52.80 -16.55 20.81
C GLY A 409 -53.39 -17.72 21.60
N HIS A 410 -54.27 -17.50 22.58
CA HIS A 410 -54.98 -18.57 23.31
C HIS A 410 -56.49 -18.41 23.19
#